data_cb13f62ca76de1d6826f86da5ecb0555
#
_entry.id   cb13f62ca76de1d6826f86da5ecb0555
#
_cell.length_a   1.000
_cell.length_b   1.000
_cell.length_c   1.000
_cell.angle_alpha   90.00
_cell.angle_beta   90.00
_cell.angle_gamma   90.00
#
_symmetry.space_group_name_H-M   'P 1'
#
loop_
_entity.id
_entity.type
_entity.pdbx_description
1 polymer ?
#
loop_
_entity_poly.entity_id
_entity_poly.type
_entity_poly.pdbx_seq_one_letter_code
_entity_poly.pdbx_strand_id
1 'polypeptide(L)'
;FQLWQKLEPQLKSQNLYELFTSTEMRLMPLLAEMEIQGIHLDSQTLYDYNKELTIGIEDIQNKIYSTVGHAFNIASPKQLQEVLFTERGLKPTKKTKTGYSTDTSVLEELALYDPVPKMILEYRELAKLQSTYVETLPSMCDKNERIHTDFIQTGTATGRLSCREPNLQNIPVRNEAGRKIRSAFTATPGTILISADYSQIELVVLAHLSQDKNMCNAFISGTDVHKATAALIFGVPQEEVTPQMRRTAKTINFGVIYGMSAFRLANDLGISRTQAAEFIENYFKTYSSVNDFINSTIQKTEETGFVQTIFGRKRHIANINSKNKLEKSGAERMAVNTPVQGSAADIVKKAMLDVSKALEEENTQAKLILQVHDELLVECPDNPQTIEKT
;
A
#
# COMPACT_ATOMS: atom_id res chain seq x y z
N PHE A 1 -13.35 7.88 -32.85
CA PHE A 1 -14.12 6.88 -33.58
C PHE A 1 -13.22 5.83 -34.25
N GLN A 2 -12.24 6.20 -35.06
CA GLN A 2 -11.32 5.25 -35.75
C GLN A 2 -10.52 4.36 -34.78
N LEU A 3 -10.08 4.89 -33.62
CA LEU A 3 -9.39 4.12 -32.60
C LEU A 3 -10.31 3.05 -32.00
N TRP A 4 -11.55 3.41 -31.69
CA TRP A 4 -12.54 2.48 -31.16
C TRP A 4 -12.81 1.31 -32.08
N GLN A 5 -13.00 1.58 -33.40
CA GLN A 5 -13.21 0.53 -34.39
C GLN A 5 -12.05 -0.50 -34.46
N LYS A 6 -10.82 -0.08 -34.11
CA LYS A 6 -9.66 -0.97 -34.04
C LYS A 6 -9.55 -1.73 -32.72
N LEU A 7 -9.89 -1.08 -31.60
CA LEU A 7 -9.69 -1.64 -30.26
C LEU A 7 -10.86 -2.54 -29.82
N GLU A 8 -12.09 -2.24 -30.20
CA GLU A 8 -13.26 -3.03 -29.79
C GLU A 8 -13.16 -4.51 -30.19
N PRO A 9 -12.78 -4.87 -31.43
CA PRO A 9 -12.57 -6.28 -31.79
C PRO A 9 -11.47 -6.95 -30.97
N GLN A 10 -10.42 -6.23 -30.60
CA GLN A 10 -9.33 -6.75 -29.76
C GLN A 10 -9.81 -6.98 -28.32
N LEU A 11 -10.59 -6.07 -27.75
CA LEU A 11 -11.19 -6.27 -26.43
C LEU A 11 -12.09 -7.50 -26.39
N LYS A 12 -12.91 -7.71 -27.45
CA LYS A 12 -13.78 -8.88 -27.59
C LYS A 12 -12.97 -10.17 -27.72
N SER A 13 -11.97 -10.21 -28.60
CA SER A 13 -11.13 -11.40 -28.81
C SER A 13 -10.31 -11.79 -27.58
N GLN A 14 -9.98 -10.83 -26.72
CA GLN A 14 -9.26 -11.06 -25.48
C GLN A 14 -10.17 -11.29 -24.27
N ASN A 15 -11.49 -11.31 -24.44
CA ASN A 15 -12.48 -11.39 -23.36
C ASN A 15 -12.32 -10.27 -22.32
N LEU A 16 -12.00 -9.05 -22.75
CA LEU A 16 -11.85 -7.86 -21.90
C LEU A 16 -13.00 -6.85 -22.10
N TYR A 17 -13.88 -7.09 -23.08
CA TYR A 17 -14.93 -6.14 -23.46
C TYR A 17 -15.92 -5.89 -22.32
N GLU A 18 -16.34 -6.91 -21.61
CA GLU A 18 -17.27 -6.78 -20.48
C GLU A 18 -16.63 -5.99 -19.33
N LEU A 19 -15.42 -6.34 -18.91
CA LEU A 19 -14.69 -5.60 -17.88
C LEU A 19 -14.55 -4.12 -18.26
N PHE A 20 -14.19 -3.85 -19.51
CA PHE A 20 -14.05 -2.50 -20.02
C PHE A 20 -15.37 -1.72 -19.96
N THR A 21 -16.47 -2.28 -20.45
CA THR A 21 -17.75 -1.57 -20.57
C THR A 21 -18.52 -1.50 -19.25
N SER A 22 -18.50 -2.59 -18.45
CA SER A 22 -19.29 -2.67 -17.22
C SER A 22 -18.60 -2.05 -16.01
N THR A 23 -17.27 -1.94 -16.03
CA THR A 23 -16.49 -1.42 -14.89
C THR A 23 -15.68 -0.18 -15.28
N GLU A 24 -14.70 -0.29 -16.17
CA GLU A 24 -13.74 0.81 -16.41
C GLU A 24 -14.38 2.06 -16.99
N MET A 25 -15.27 1.90 -18.00
CA MET A 25 -15.96 3.04 -18.63
C MET A 25 -17.01 3.65 -17.71
N ARG A 26 -17.64 2.85 -16.86
CA ARG A 26 -18.63 3.37 -15.88
C ARG A 26 -17.96 4.07 -14.71
N LEU A 27 -16.74 3.66 -14.37
CA LEU A 27 -15.99 4.29 -13.30
C LEU A 27 -15.49 5.69 -13.66
N MET A 28 -15.23 5.95 -14.95
CA MET A 28 -14.69 7.24 -15.43
C MET A 28 -15.53 8.47 -15.00
N PRO A 29 -16.86 8.52 -15.21
CA PRO A 29 -17.66 9.66 -14.74
C PRO A 29 -17.69 9.78 -13.23
N LEU A 30 -17.72 8.67 -12.48
CA LEU A 30 -17.66 8.70 -11.02
C LEU A 30 -16.33 9.28 -10.51
N LEU A 31 -15.22 8.89 -11.12
CA LEU A 31 -13.91 9.47 -10.75
C LEU A 31 -13.86 10.97 -11.05
N ALA A 32 -14.41 11.41 -12.18
CA ALA A 32 -14.51 12.83 -12.51
C ALA A 32 -15.36 13.60 -11.46
N GLU A 33 -16.46 13.02 -10.98
CA GLU A 33 -17.24 13.61 -9.90
C GLU A 33 -16.45 13.70 -8.59
N MET A 34 -15.73 12.64 -8.22
CA MET A 34 -14.85 12.62 -7.04
C MET A 34 -13.73 13.68 -7.14
N GLU A 35 -13.13 13.84 -8.32
CA GLU A 35 -12.13 14.88 -8.59
C GLU A 35 -12.72 16.29 -8.46
N ILE A 36 -13.93 16.54 -8.98
CA ILE A 36 -14.63 17.82 -8.86
C ILE A 36 -15.01 18.11 -7.41
N GLN A 37 -15.49 17.11 -6.68
CA GLN A 37 -15.83 17.27 -5.27
C GLN A 37 -14.58 17.53 -4.41
N GLY A 38 -13.51 16.77 -4.59
CA GLY A 38 -12.32 16.85 -3.76
C GLY A 38 -12.60 16.51 -2.30
N ILE A 39 -11.64 16.79 -1.42
CA ILE A 39 -11.75 16.59 0.03
C ILE A 39 -11.35 17.87 0.78
N HIS A 40 -12.10 18.23 1.82
CA HIS A 40 -11.81 19.41 2.63
C HIS A 40 -10.54 19.22 3.47
N LEU A 41 -9.70 20.27 3.55
CA LEU A 41 -8.46 20.33 4.29
C LEU A 41 -8.47 21.52 5.24
N ASP A 42 -8.35 21.26 6.54
CA ASP A 42 -8.03 22.27 7.54
C ASP A 42 -6.53 22.65 7.42
N SER A 43 -6.27 23.68 6.64
CA SER A 43 -4.92 24.18 6.42
C SER A 43 -4.27 24.70 7.70
N GLN A 44 -5.05 25.18 8.68
CA GLN A 44 -4.51 25.69 9.94
C GLN A 44 -3.83 24.57 10.75
N THR A 45 -4.45 23.40 10.81
CA THR A 45 -3.86 22.20 11.43
C THR A 45 -2.48 21.88 10.82
N LEU A 46 -2.31 21.99 9.48
CA LEU A 46 -1.01 21.76 8.86
C LEU A 46 -0.02 22.89 9.12
N TYR A 47 -0.44 24.15 9.13
CA TYR A 47 0.46 25.26 9.49
C TYR A 47 0.99 25.14 10.91
N ASP A 48 0.19 24.73 11.86
CA ASP A 48 0.64 24.52 13.23
C ASP A 48 1.56 23.31 13.34
N TYR A 49 1.25 22.24 12.63
CA TYR A 49 2.15 21.07 12.54
C TYR A 49 3.48 21.39 11.85
N ASN A 50 3.50 22.30 10.86
CA ASN A 50 4.75 22.75 10.22
C ASN A 50 5.72 23.40 11.21
N LYS A 51 5.20 24.20 12.16
CA LYS A 51 6.01 24.79 13.23
C LYS A 51 6.68 23.73 14.10
N GLU A 52 5.90 22.70 14.51
CA GLU A 52 6.42 21.57 15.28
C GLU A 52 7.52 20.82 14.51
N LEU A 53 7.26 20.51 13.22
CA LEU A 53 8.23 19.82 12.37
C LEU A 53 9.51 20.61 12.17
N THR A 54 9.42 21.94 11.98
CA THR A 54 10.60 22.82 11.82
C THR A 54 11.49 22.71 13.05
N ILE A 55 10.92 22.84 14.26
CA ILE A 55 11.67 22.68 15.51
C ILE A 55 12.30 21.28 15.62
N GLY A 56 11.54 20.23 15.31
CA GLY A 56 12.04 18.86 15.38
C GLY A 56 13.18 18.59 14.39
N ILE A 57 13.09 19.13 13.17
CA ILE A 57 14.12 19.02 12.13
C ILE A 57 15.39 19.77 12.56
N GLU A 58 15.26 20.99 13.11
CA GLU A 58 16.39 21.77 13.61
C GLU A 58 17.09 21.06 14.78
N ASP A 59 16.33 20.50 15.71
CA ASP A 59 16.85 19.75 16.86
C ASP A 59 17.67 18.51 16.41
N ILE A 60 17.13 17.74 15.47
CA ILE A 60 17.85 16.57 14.93
C ILE A 60 19.07 17.00 14.14
N GLN A 61 18.97 18.02 13.32
CA GLN A 61 20.09 18.58 12.58
C GLN A 61 21.22 19.01 13.53
N ASN A 62 20.91 19.72 14.61
CA ASN A 62 21.88 20.14 15.61
C ASN A 62 22.52 18.96 16.33
N LYS A 63 21.74 17.90 16.64
CA LYS A 63 22.27 16.65 17.19
C LYS A 63 23.23 15.95 16.23
N ILE A 64 22.90 15.90 14.95
CA ILE A 64 23.78 15.33 13.92
C ILE A 64 25.08 16.14 13.86
N TYR A 65 25.02 17.45 13.75
CA TYR A 65 26.22 18.30 13.68
C TYR A 65 27.10 18.20 14.92
N SER A 66 26.51 18.19 16.10
CA SER A 66 27.27 18.00 17.35
C SER A 66 27.92 16.62 17.46
N THR A 67 27.28 15.58 16.92
CA THR A 67 27.83 14.20 16.92
C THR A 67 28.91 14.02 15.86
N VAL A 68 28.82 14.70 14.73
CA VAL A 68 29.83 14.69 13.64
C VAL A 68 30.99 15.66 13.93
N GLY A 69 30.73 16.74 14.65
CA GLY A 69 31.71 17.77 15.00
C GLY A 69 31.71 19.00 14.08
N HIS A 70 30.94 18.99 13.01
CA HIS A 70 30.80 20.13 12.08
C HIS A 70 29.45 20.11 11.34
N ALA A 71 29.10 21.26 10.75
CA ALA A 71 27.90 21.39 9.91
C ALA A 71 28.20 20.91 8.47
N PHE A 72 27.21 20.25 7.87
CA PHE A 72 27.22 19.82 6.47
C PHE A 72 25.80 19.73 5.93
N ASN A 73 25.63 19.63 4.61
CA ASN A 73 24.30 19.45 4.02
C ASN A 73 23.85 17.98 4.11
N ILE A 74 22.98 17.67 5.09
CA ILE A 74 22.45 16.30 5.35
C ILE A 74 21.65 15.78 4.13
N ALA A 75 21.04 16.67 3.36
CA ALA A 75 20.31 16.30 2.15
C ALA A 75 21.23 16.00 0.94
N SER A 76 22.52 16.36 1.01
CA SER A 76 23.48 16.09 -0.05
C SER A 76 24.04 14.66 0.04
N PRO A 77 23.74 13.78 -0.93
CA PRO A 77 24.29 12.41 -0.91
C PRO A 77 25.82 12.38 -0.89
N LYS A 78 26.49 13.36 -1.54
CA LYS A 78 27.94 13.42 -1.60
C LYS A 78 28.56 13.76 -0.24
N GLN A 79 28.04 14.79 0.45
CA GLN A 79 28.55 15.18 1.75
C GLN A 79 28.23 14.10 2.81
N LEU A 80 27.05 13.49 2.70
CA LEU A 80 26.69 12.41 3.59
C LEU A 80 27.58 11.17 3.42
N GLN A 81 27.99 10.83 2.20
CA GLN A 81 28.97 9.75 1.97
C GLN A 81 30.31 10.07 2.62
N GLU A 82 30.80 11.31 2.50
CA GLU A 82 32.03 11.73 3.13
C GLU A 82 31.98 11.54 4.65
N VAL A 83 30.93 12.05 5.29
CA VAL A 83 30.72 11.93 6.73
C VAL A 83 30.66 10.47 7.17
N LEU A 84 29.83 9.64 6.50
CA LEU A 84 29.59 8.27 6.95
C LEU A 84 30.79 7.35 6.68
N PHE A 85 31.38 7.44 5.50
CA PHE A 85 32.35 6.43 5.05
C PHE A 85 33.80 6.88 5.21
N THR A 86 34.10 8.20 5.10
CA THR A 86 35.47 8.71 5.25
C THR A 86 35.73 9.16 6.69
N GLU A 87 34.92 10.05 7.25
CA GLU A 87 35.17 10.62 8.57
C GLU A 87 34.85 9.65 9.70
N ARG A 88 33.71 8.95 9.63
CA ARG A 88 33.28 7.98 10.64
C ARG A 88 33.77 6.54 10.38
N GLY A 89 34.38 6.29 9.21
CA GLY A 89 34.97 5.01 8.85
C GLY A 89 33.99 3.84 8.77
N LEU A 90 32.69 4.10 8.55
CA LEU A 90 31.69 3.05 8.42
C LEU A 90 31.91 2.27 7.11
N LYS A 91 31.69 0.96 7.13
CA LYS A 91 31.89 0.12 5.94
C LYS A 91 30.68 0.26 5.01
N PRO A 92 30.88 0.70 3.76
CA PRO A 92 29.79 0.78 2.80
C PRO A 92 29.32 -0.60 2.38
N THR A 93 28.00 -0.83 2.43
CA THR A 93 27.39 -2.13 2.10
C THR A 93 26.90 -2.22 0.66
N LYS A 94 26.70 -1.08 0.00
CA LYS A 94 26.18 -1.02 -1.36
C LYS A 94 26.81 0.10 -2.18
N LYS A 95 27.21 -0.21 -3.43
CA LYS A 95 27.72 0.77 -4.40
C LYS A 95 26.65 1.23 -5.38
N THR A 96 26.73 2.47 -5.81
CA THR A 96 25.99 3.06 -6.93
C THR A 96 26.93 3.41 -8.08
N LYS A 97 26.39 3.91 -9.20
CA LYS A 97 27.23 4.37 -10.31
C LYS A 97 28.12 5.59 -9.95
N THR A 98 27.71 6.38 -8.95
CA THR A 98 28.35 7.65 -8.58
C THR A 98 29.00 7.63 -7.19
N GLY A 99 29.06 6.47 -6.52
CA GLY A 99 29.68 6.37 -5.19
C GLY A 99 29.01 5.28 -4.35
N TYR A 100 29.01 5.45 -3.03
CA TYR A 100 28.36 4.54 -2.10
C TYR A 100 26.89 4.94 -1.88
N SER A 101 26.01 3.97 -1.72
CA SER A 101 24.61 4.24 -1.43
C SER A 101 24.42 4.75 0.00
N THR A 102 23.52 5.73 0.14
CA THR A 102 23.00 6.20 1.43
C THR A 102 21.49 6.04 1.49
N ASP A 103 20.96 5.02 0.79
CA ASP A 103 19.53 4.72 0.84
C ASP A 103 19.10 4.21 2.23
N THR A 104 17.79 4.14 2.44
CA THR A 104 17.21 3.76 3.74
C THR A 104 17.76 2.43 4.23
N SER A 105 17.85 1.41 3.37
CA SER A 105 18.31 0.07 3.78
C SER A 105 19.77 0.06 4.22
N VAL A 106 20.62 0.87 3.59
CA VAL A 106 22.02 1.03 3.98
C VAL A 106 22.13 1.76 5.32
N LEU A 107 21.36 2.83 5.51
CA LEU A 107 21.37 3.58 6.77
C LEU A 107 20.81 2.74 7.94
N GLU A 108 19.79 1.93 7.72
CA GLU A 108 19.25 0.98 8.72
C GLU A 108 20.31 -0.03 9.16
N GLU A 109 21.08 -0.58 8.22
CA GLU A 109 22.18 -1.50 8.51
C GLU A 109 23.30 -0.79 9.30
N LEU A 110 23.70 0.40 8.88
CA LEU A 110 24.73 1.19 9.53
C LEU A 110 24.31 1.69 10.93
N ALA A 111 23.02 1.90 11.17
CA ALA A 111 22.47 2.32 12.45
C ALA A 111 22.70 1.30 13.59
N LEU A 112 23.06 0.05 13.25
CA LEU A 112 23.46 -0.96 14.22
C LEU A 112 24.85 -0.69 14.83
N TYR A 113 25.69 0.11 14.16
CA TYR A 113 27.08 0.33 14.50
C TYR A 113 27.39 1.77 14.90
N ASP A 114 26.54 2.73 14.49
CA ASP A 114 26.76 4.16 14.69
C ASP A 114 25.42 4.89 14.86
N PRO A 115 25.30 5.89 15.78
CA PRO A 115 24.05 6.61 15.99
C PRO A 115 23.67 7.57 14.86
N VAL A 116 24.65 8.08 14.09
CA VAL A 116 24.42 9.10 13.05
C VAL A 116 23.47 8.61 11.94
N PRO A 117 23.61 7.38 11.38
CA PRO A 117 22.67 6.87 10.38
C PRO A 117 21.22 6.85 10.87
N LYS A 118 20.95 6.51 12.14
CA LYS A 118 19.61 6.53 12.73
C LYS A 118 19.04 7.95 12.77
N MET A 119 19.84 8.93 13.21
CA MET A 119 19.43 10.34 13.23
C MET A 119 19.18 10.87 11.83
N ILE A 120 19.96 10.45 10.81
CA ILE A 120 19.73 10.82 9.42
C ILE A 120 18.41 10.23 8.88
N LEU A 121 18.05 9.00 9.23
CA LEU A 121 16.76 8.42 8.87
C LEU A 121 15.60 9.24 9.45
N GLU A 122 15.69 9.59 10.71
CA GLU A 122 14.69 10.43 11.40
C GLU A 122 14.58 11.82 10.76
N TYR A 123 15.71 12.49 10.51
CA TYR A 123 15.76 13.77 9.77
C TYR A 123 15.07 13.66 8.42
N ARG A 124 15.40 12.64 7.63
CA ARG A 124 14.82 12.44 6.30
C ARG A 124 13.31 12.18 6.34
N GLU A 125 12.85 11.43 7.34
CA GLU A 125 11.41 11.19 7.54
C GLU A 125 10.68 12.51 7.79
N LEU A 126 11.13 13.31 8.76
CA LEU A 126 10.51 14.59 9.09
C LEU A 126 10.57 15.57 7.93
N ALA A 127 11.73 15.73 7.29
CA ALA A 127 11.90 16.63 6.16
C ALA A 127 11.04 16.24 4.95
N LYS A 128 10.87 14.93 4.70
CA LYS A 128 9.98 14.44 3.65
C LYS A 128 8.52 14.72 3.98
N LEU A 129 8.08 14.52 5.21
CA LEU A 129 6.71 14.82 5.63
C LEU A 129 6.42 16.32 5.50
N GLN A 130 7.34 17.17 5.93
CA GLN A 130 7.24 18.61 5.83
C GLN A 130 7.09 19.05 4.36
N SER A 131 8.06 18.72 3.52
CA SER A 131 8.09 19.19 2.12
C SER A 131 7.02 18.56 1.24
N THR A 132 6.70 17.26 1.44
CA THR A 132 5.78 16.56 0.55
C THR A 132 4.32 16.84 0.88
N TYR A 133 3.99 17.02 2.16
CA TYR A 133 2.59 17.15 2.59
C TYR A 133 2.30 18.47 3.28
N VAL A 134 3.04 18.80 4.34
CA VAL A 134 2.65 19.88 5.25
C VAL A 134 2.78 21.26 4.61
N GLU A 135 3.81 21.50 3.82
CA GLU A 135 4.00 22.75 3.07
C GLU A 135 3.22 22.77 1.75
N THR A 136 3.07 21.60 1.13
CA THR A 136 2.52 21.50 -0.23
C THR A 136 1.00 21.46 -0.24
N LEU A 137 0.36 20.65 0.62
CA LEU A 137 -1.09 20.46 0.58
C LEU A 137 -1.90 21.76 0.76
N PRO A 138 -1.58 22.68 1.71
CA PRO A 138 -2.32 23.93 1.83
C PRO A 138 -2.30 24.80 0.57
N SER A 139 -1.21 24.75 -0.20
CA SER A 139 -1.08 25.52 -1.45
C SER A 139 -1.88 24.93 -2.62
N MET A 140 -2.37 23.71 -2.49
CA MET A 140 -3.17 22.99 -3.50
C MET A 140 -4.68 23.12 -3.26
N CYS A 141 -5.10 23.73 -2.14
CA CYS A 141 -6.51 23.96 -1.86
C CYS A 141 -7.14 24.97 -2.81
N ASP A 142 -8.37 24.72 -3.18
CA ASP A 142 -9.23 25.69 -3.85
C ASP A 142 -9.74 26.76 -2.85
N LYS A 143 -10.58 27.68 -3.33
CA LYS A 143 -11.19 28.74 -2.52
C LYS A 143 -12.14 28.25 -1.42
N ASN A 144 -12.57 26.99 -1.47
CA ASN A 144 -13.43 26.34 -0.51
C ASN A 144 -12.65 25.40 0.42
N GLU A 145 -11.32 25.56 0.48
CA GLU A 145 -10.40 24.71 1.26
C GLU A 145 -10.50 23.22 0.89
N ARG A 146 -10.73 22.92 -0.40
CA ARG A 146 -10.78 21.54 -0.88
C ARG A 146 -9.58 21.22 -1.76
N ILE A 147 -9.06 19.99 -1.59
CA ILE A 147 -7.99 19.41 -2.42
C ILE A 147 -8.63 18.48 -3.46
N HIS A 148 -8.22 18.64 -4.69
CA HIS A 148 -8.66 17.85 -5.83
C HIS A 148 -7.49 17.01 -6.33
N THR A 149 -7.56 15.68 -6.13
CA THR A 149 -6.56 14.76 -6.65
C THR A 149 -6.99 14.21 -8.00
N ASP A 150 -6.06 13.99 -8.92
CA ASP A 150 -6.34 13.26 -10.16
C ASP A 150 -6.32 11.76 -9.92
N PHE A 151 -7.37 11.04 -10.28
CA PHE A 151 -7.40 9.58 -10.25
C PHE A 151 -6.92 9.00 -11.59
N ILE A 152 -5.98 8.07 -11.52
CA ILE A 152 -5.41 7.43 -12.71
C ILE A 152 -5.82 5.95 -12.73
N GLN A 153 -6.72 5.60 -13.65
CA GLN A 153 -7.19 4.22 -13.82
C GLN A 153 -6.12 3.28 -14.41
N THR A 154 -5.20 3.82 -15.20
CA THR A 154 -4.17 3.05 -15.93
C THR A 154 -2.78 3.13 -15.30
N GLY A 155 -2.69 3.71 -14.11
CA GLY A 155 -1.40 4.01 -13.45
C GLY A 155 -0.70 2.78 -12.85
N THR A 156 -1.43 1.69 -12.60
CA THR A 156 -0.87 0.49 -11.97
C THR A 156 -1.06 -0.75 -12.83
N ALA A 157 -0.11 -1.67 -12.74
CA ALA A 157 -0.16 -2.91 -13.50
C ALA A 157 -1.17 -3.95 -12.93
N THR A 158 -1.67 -3.73 -11.72
CA THR A 158 -2.64 -4.62 -11.05
C THR A 158 -4.09 -4.17 -11.25
N GLY A 159 -4.32 -3.00 -11.84
CA GLY A 159 -5.65 -2.41 -11.98
C GLY A 159 -6.11 -1.57 -10.78
N ARG A 160 -5.29 -1.45 -9.72
CA ARG A 160 -5.57 -0.47 -8.65
C ARG A 160 -5.61 0.94 -9.21
N LEU A 161 -6.45 1.79 -8.65
CA LEU A 161 -6.37 3.23 -8.89
C LEU A 161 -5.08 3.78 -8.27
N SER A 162 -4.55 4.81 -8.86
CA SER A 162 -3.52 5.64 -8.26
C SER A 162 -3.95 7.11 -8.31
N CYS A 163 -3.35 7.92 -7.46
CA CYS A 163 -3.62 9.36 -7.40
C CYS A 163 -2.35 10.15 -7.69
N ARG A 164 -2.52 11.35 -8.22
CA ARG A 164 -1.43 12.34 -8.35
C ARG A 164 -1.98 13.75 -8.13
N GLU A 165 -1.08 14.68 -7.85
CA GLU A 165 -1.34 16.11 -7.77
C GLU A 165 -2.51 16.52 -6.84
N PRO A 166 -2.48 16.10 -5.54
CA PRO A 166 -1.46 15.34 -4.81
C PRO A 166 -1.75 13.83 -4.75
N ASN A 167 -0.72 13.00 -4.44
CA ASN A 167 -0.93 11.58 -4.17
C ASN A 167 -1.42 11.37 -2.73
N LEU A 168 -2.73 11.39 -2.52
CA LEU A 168 -3.35 11.21 -1.21
C LEU A 168 -3.24 9.77 -0.67
N GLN A 169 -3.02 8.77 -1.54
CA GLN A 169 -2.86 7.37 -1.14
C GLN A 169 -1.53 7.08 -0.45
N ASN A 170 -0.54 7.98 -0.58
CA ASN A 170 0.78 7.82 0.01
C ASN A 170 0.95 8.51 1.38
N ILE A 171 -0.08 9.14 1.93
CA ILE A 171 -0.03 9.74 3.25
C ILE A 171 0.18 8.64 4.30
N PRO A 172 1.23 8.72 5.16
CA PRO A 172 1.52 7.66 6.12
C PRO A 172 0.34 7.41 7.07
N VAL A 173 0.10 6.13 7.39
CA VAL A 173 -1.02 5.71 8.26
C VAL A 173 -0.54 5.29 9.64
N ARG A 174 0.68 4.70 9.72
CA ARG A 174 1.12 3.91 10.87
C ARG A 174 1.79 4.71 11.98
N ASN A 175 2.39 5.86 11.66
CA ASN A 175 3.10 6.69 12.63
C ASN A 175 2.27 7.89 13.09
N GLU A 176 2.70 8.52 14.18
CA GLU A 176 2.03 9.69 14.76
C GLU A 176 2.02 10.87 13.78
N ALA A 177 3.12 11.08 13.09
CA ALA A 177 3.27 12.14 12.11
C ALA A 177 2.26 12.03 10.95
N GLY A 178 2.06 10.82 10.42
CA GLY A 178 1.04 10.57 9.40
C GLY A 178 -0.38 10.78 9.94
N ARG A 179 -0.66 10.41 11.19
CA ARG A 179 -1.96 10.68 11.83
C ARG A 179 -2.22 12.18 11.96
N LYS A 180 -1.23 12.99 12.32
CA LYS A 180 -1.35 14.45 12.37
C LYS A 180 -1.67 15.05 10.99
N ILE A 181 -1.03 14.56 9.91
CA ILE A 181 -1.37 14.99 8.54
C ILE A 181 -2.79 14.57 8.17
N ARG A 182 -3.19 13.34 8.49
CA ARG A 182 -4.55 12.85 8.21
C ARG A 182 -5.63 13.59 8.98
N SER A 183 -5.37 14.05 10.20
CA SER A 183 -6.35 14.82 10.99
C SER A 183 -6.67 16.18 10.40
N ALA A 184 -5.86 16.70 9.46
CA ALA A 184 -6.19 17.90 8.72
C ALA A 184 -7.25 17.68 7.62
N PHE A 185 -7.48 16.42 7.21
CA PHE A 185 -8.57 16.10 6.29
C PHE A 185 -9.86 15.95 7.07
N THR A 186 -10.76 16.87 6.90
CA THR A 186 -12.00 17.00 7.67
C THR A 186 -13.22 17.03 6.76
N ALA A 187 -14.39 16.90 7.32
CA ALA A 187 -15.63 17.19 6.60
C ALA A 187 -15.85 18.71 6.47
N THR A 188 -16.54 19.12 5.42
CA THR A 188 -17.03 20.48 5.29
C THR A 188 -18.02 20.81 6.42
N PRO A 189 -18.09 22.06 6.93
CA PRO A 189 -19.06 22.42 7.97
C PRO A 189 -20.50 22.01 7.61
N GLY A 190 -21.16 21.27 8.51
CA GLY A 190 -22.51 20.73 8.31
C GLY A 190 -22.55 19.36 7.60
N THR A 191 -21.38 18.74 7.40
CA THR A 191 -21.26 17.37 6.89
C THR A 191 -20.37 16.53 7.82
N ILE A 192 -20.37 15.21 7.61
CA ILE A 192 -19.46 14.26 8.24
C ILE A 192 -18.79 13.39 7.19
N LEU A 193 -17.64 12.82 7.55
CA LEU A 193 -16.95 11.79 6.76
C LEU A 193 -17.33 10.42 7.31
N ILE A 194 -17.75 9.53 6.40
CA ILE A 194 -17.97 8.12 6.68
C ILE A 194 -16.90 7.35 5.90
N SER A 195 -16.15 6.52 6.61
CA SER A 195 -15.14 5.63 6.02
C SER A 195 -15.63 4.18 6.07
N ALA A 196 -15.57 3.51 4.93
CA ALA A 196 -15.83 2.08 4.80
C ALA A 196 -14.58 1.39 4.25
N ASP A 197 -13.98 0.48 5.02
CA ASP A 197 -12.76 -0.24 4.67
C ASP A 197 -13.01 -1.75 4.60
N TYR A 198 -12.55 -2.37 3.52
CA TYR A 198 -12.60 -3.82 3.39
C TYR A 198 -11.60 -4.49 4.31
N SER A 199 -12.10 -5.22 5.28
CA SER A 199 -11.25 -5.99 6.19
C SER A 199 -10.53 -7.12 5.45
N GLN A 200 -9.22 -6.95 5.22
CA GLN A 200 -8.32 -8.00 4.73
C GLN A 200 -8.71 -8.59 3.36
N ILE A 201 -9.22 -7.76 2.46
CA ILE A 201 -9.75 -8.19 1.16
C ILE A 201 -8.79 -9.09 0.37
N GLU A 202 -7.48 -8.81 0.38
CA GLU A 202 -6.50 -9.62 -0.34
C GLU A 202 -6.41 -11.05 0.22
N LEU A 203 -6.54 -11.23 1.54
CA LEU A 203 -6.56 -12.57 2.14
C LEU A 203 -7.88 -13.30 1.86
N VAL A 204 -9.00 -12.58 1.81
CA VAL A 204 -10.30 -13.14 1.39
C VAL A 204 -10.23 -13.62 -0.06
N VAL A 205 -9.66 -12.81 -0.94
CA VAL A 205 -9.43 -13.18 -2.35
C VAL A 205 -8.50 -14.37 -2.46
N LEU A 206 -7.42 -14.42 -1.67
CA LEU A 206 -6.51 -15.56 -1.65
C LEU A 206 -7.23 -16.85 -1.20
N ALA A 207 -8.04 -16.77 -0.14
CA ALA A 207 -8.86 -17.89 0.33
C ALA A 207 -9.81 -18.39 -0.78
N HIS A 208 -10.45 -17.45 -1.49
CA HIS A 208 -11.35 -17.77 -2.61
C HIS A 208 -10.60 -18.41 -3.79
N LEU A 209 -9.46 -17.86 -4.20
CA LEU A 209 -8.71 -18.39 -5.34
C LEU A 209 -8.03 -19.74 -5.05
N SER A 210 -7.55 -19.94 -3.83
CA SER A 210 -6.91 -21.19 -3.42
C SER A 210 -7.89 -22.25 -2.99
N GLN A 211 -9.13 -21.88 -2.61
CA GLN A 211 -10.12 -22.78 -2.01
C GLN A 211 -9.59 -23.51 -0.76
N ASP A 212 -8.65 -22.90 -0.05
CA ASP A 212 -8.08 -23.48 1.16
C ASP A 212 -9.11 -23.53 2.28
N LYS A 213 -9.42 -24.75 2.75
CA LYS A 213 -10.49 -25.00 3.72
C LYS A 213 -10.25 -24.28 5.04
N ASN A 214 -9.02 -24.26 5.54
CA ASN A 214 -8.70 -23.64 6.82
C ASN A 214 -8.85 -22.11 6.73
N MET A 215 -8.37 -21.53 5.64
CA MET A 215 -8.47 -20.09 5.40
C MET A 215 -9.93 -19.68 5.14
N CYS A 216 -10.67 -20.39 4.31
CA CYS A 216 -12.09 -20.14 4.07
C CYS A 216 -12.92 -20.23 5.35
N ASN A 217 -12.71 -21.28 6.16
CA ASN A 217 -13.41 -21.45 7.43
C ASN A 217 -13.13 -20.31 8.42
N ALA A 218 -11.89 -19.80 8.49
CA ALA A 218 -11.56 -18.67 9.35
C ALA A 218 -12.38 -17.42 8.98
N PHE A 219 -12.55 -17.13 7.69
CA PHE A 219 -13.37 -16.01 7.23
C PHE A 219 -14.89 -16.24 7.44
N ILE A 220 -15.40 -17.43 7.11
CA ILE A 220 -16.83 -17.77 7.26
C ILE A 220 -17.25 -17.72 8.73
N SER A 221 -16.39 -18.15 9.65
CA SER A 221 -16.66 -18.13 11.09
C SER A 221 -16.46 -16.76 11.75
N GLY A 222 -16.02 -15.73 10.99
CA GLY A 222 -15.70 -14.41 11.54
C GLY A 222 -14.47 -14.39 12.46
N THR A 223 -13.65 -15.44 12.42
CA THR A 223 -12.44 -15.54 13.24
C THR A 223 -11.36 -14.61 12.69
N ASP A 224 -10.59 -13.98 13.58
CA ASP A 224 -9.40 -13.22 13.18
C ASP A 224 -8.39 -14.14 12.48
N VAL A 225 -8.28 -14.04 11.16
CA VAL A 225 -7.41 -14.89 10.34
C VAL A 225 -5.94 -14.85 10.78
N HIS A 226 -5.46 -13.71 11.27
CA HIS A 226 -4.08 -13.63 11.77
C HIS A 226 -3.91 -14.37 13.10
N LYS A 227 -4.94 -14.35 13.94
CA LYS A 227 -4.98 -15.13 15.19
C LYS A 227 -5.09 -16.62 14.90
N ALA A 228 -5.96 -17.01 13.97
CA ALA A 228 -6.07 -18.39 13.51
C ALA A 228 -4.76 -18.90 12.91
N THR A 229 -4.12 -18.12 12.01
CA THR A 229 -2.82 -18.46 11.45
C THR A 229 -1.74 -18.58 12.52
N ALA A 230 -1.73 -17.69 13.52
CA ALA A 230 -0.77 -17.76 14.62
C ALA A 230 -0.94 -19.06 15.42
N ALA A 231 -2.15 -19.39 15.81
CA ALA A 231 -2.45 -20.64 16.53
C ALA A 231 -1.89 -21.87 15.80
N LEU A 232 -2.11 -21.92 14.48
CA LEU A 232 -1.66 -23.05 13.65
C LEU A 232 -0.13 -23.08 13.46
N ILE A 233 0.51 -21.94 13.20
CA ILE A 233 1.97 -21.86 12.98
C ILE A 233 2.75 -22.15 14.28
N PHE A 234 2.27 -21.64 15.43
CA PHE A 234 2.91 -21.83 16.72
C PHE A 234 2.47 -23.08 17.46
N GLY A 235 1.44 -23.78 16.97
CA GLY A 235 0.90 -25.01 17.58
C GLY A 235 0.26 -24.76 18.95
N VAL A 236 -0.41 -23.63 19.14
CA VAL A 236 -1.07 -23.26 20.39
C VAL A 236 -2.57 -23.03 20.17
N PRO A 237 -3.43 -23.21 21.21
CA PRO A 237 -4.82 -22.78 21.14
C PRO A 237 -4.98 -21.29 20.81
N GLN A 238 -6.09 -20.90 20.19
CA GLN A 238 -6.30 -19.48 19.80
C GLN A 238 -6.31 -18.52 21.01
N GLU A 239 -6.76 -19.03 22.15
CA GLU A 239 -6.82 -18.26 23.41
C GLU A 239 -5.43 -17.91 23.94
N GLU A 240 -4.42 -18.73 23.63
CA GLU A 240 -3.03 -18.53 24.04
C GLU A 240 -2.21 -17.71 23.03
N VAL A 241 -2.80 -17.31 21.92
CA VAL A 241 -2.11 -16.48 20.91
C VAL A 241 -1.82 -15.10 21.48
N THR A 242 -0.54 -14.81 21.67
CA THR A 242 -0.08 -13.51 22.14
C THR A 242 -0.17 -12.44 21.02
N PRO A 243 -0.19 -11.13 21.38
CA PRO A 243 -0.13 -10.05 20.40
C PRO A 243 1.10 -10.14 19.48
N GLN A 244 2.22 -10.64 19.97
CA GLN A 244 3.44 -10.83 19.18
C GLN A 244 3.27 -11.97 18.16
N MET A 245 2.73 -13.11 18.56
CA MET A 245 2.42 -14.23 17.65
C MET A 245 1.47 -13.78 16.53
N ARG A 246 0.41 -13.05 16.89
CA ARG A 246 -0.53 -12.49 15.93
C ARG A 246 0.15 -11.53 14.94
N ARG A 247 1.08 -10.68 15.42
CA ARG A 247 1.87 -9.76 14.57
C ARG A 247 2.75 -10.55 13.61
N THR A 248 3.44 -11.58 14.09
CA THR A 248 4.25 -12.49 13.27
C THR A 248 3.40 -13.15 12.18
N ALA A 249 2.26 -13.72 12.53
CA ALA A 249 1.34 -14.35 11.59
C ALA A 249 0.80 -13.34 10.56
N LYS A 250 0.51 -12.10 10.98
CA LYS A 250 0.13 -11.02 10.04
C LYS A 250 1.22 -10.76 9.01
N THR A 251 2.48 -10.68 9.44
CA THR A 251 3.63 -10.49 8.54
C THR A 251 3.78 -11.66 7.57
N ILE A 252 3.57 -12.90 8.04
CA ILE A 252 3.63 -14.11 7.19
C ILE A 252 2.48 -14.13 6.19
N ASN A 253 1.25 -13.91 6.63
CA ASN A 253 0.06 -13.91 5.77
C ASN A 253 0.22 -12.97 4.57
N PHE A 254 0.65 -11.73 4.82
CA PHE A 254 0.91 -10.78 3.72
C PHE A 254 2.20 -11.14 2.96
N GLY A 255 3.23 -11.58 3.68
CA GLY A 255 4.50 -11.97 3.07
C GLY A 255 4.35 -13.07 2.02
N VAL A 256 3.52 -14.06 2.28
CA VAL A 256 3.25 -15.16 1.33
C VAL A 256 2.61 -14.64 0.04
N ILE A 257 1.61 -13.76 0.12
CA ILE A 257 0.97 -13.17 -1.06
C ILE A 257 2.00 -12.45 -1.95
N TYR A 258 2.97 -11.77 -1.32
CA TYR A 258 4.00 -11.01 -2.02
C TYR A 258 5.27 -11.83 -2.35
N GLY A 259 5.23 -13.15 -2.12
CA GLY A 259 6.36 -14.06 -2.41
C GLY A 259 7.60 -13.72 -1.57
N MET A 260 7.41 -13.44 -0.27
CA MET A 260 8.49 -13.10 0.67
C MET A 260 9.42 -14.28 0.88
N SER A 261 10.73 -14.03 0.78
CA SER A 261 11.75 -15.04 1.10
C SER A 261 11.97 -15.16 2.62
N ALA A 262 12.47 -16.32 3.06
CA ALA A 262 12.86 -16.53 4.46
C ALA A 262 13.92 -15.50 4.95
N PHE A 263 14.77 -14.99 4.07
CA PHE A 263 15.72 -13.92 4.39
C PHE A 263 14.98 -12.62 4.74
N ARG A 264 14.01 -12.22 3.94
CA ARG A 264 13.24 -11.01 4.21
C ARG A 264 12.39 -11.15 5.47
N LEU A 265 11.71 -12.28 5.63
CA LEU A 265 10.91 -12.55 6.83
C LEU A 265 11.77 -12.52 8.11
N ALA A 266 12.98 -13.08 8.05
CA ALA A 266 13.92 -13.05 9.16
C ALA A 266 14.28 -11.60 9.58
N ASN A 267 14.56 -10.73 8.60
CA ASN A 267 14.85 -9.33 8.86
C ASN A 267 13.64 -8.58 9.41
N ASP A 268 12.44 -8.77 8.82
CA ASP A 268 11.22 -8.07 9.22
C ASP A 268 10.77 -8.45 10.65
N LEU A 269 11.07 -9.68 11.09
CA LEU A 269 10.71 -10.19 12.42
C LEU A 269 11.85 -10.14 13.45
N GLY A 270 13.10 -9.88 13.04
CA GLY A 270 14.27 -9.93 13.91
C GLY A 270 14.60 -11.35 14.42
N ILE A 271 14.34 -12.39 13.60
CA ILE A 271 14.57 -13.80 13.91
C ILE A 271 15.65 -14.41 13.01
N SER A 272 16.10 -15.64 13.33
CA SER A 272 17.02 -16.35 12.46
C SER A 272 16.37 -16.77 11.13
N ARG A 273 17.19 -16.89 10.08
CA ARG A 273 16.74 -17.36 8.76
C ARG A 273 16.14 -18.76 8.81
N THR A 274 16.65 -19.61 9.70
CA THR A 274 16.14 -20.98 9.91
C THR A 274 14.72 -20.94 10.48
N GLN A 275 14.49 -20.15 11.53
CA GLN A 275 13.14 -19.95 12.09
C GLN A 275 12.16 -19.36 11.08
N ALA A 276 12.61 -18.40 10.27
CA ALA A 276 11.77 -17.82 9.21
C ALA A 276 11.39 -18.87 8.15
N ALA A 277 12.32 -19.77 7.79
CA ALA A 277 12.05 -20.86 6.86
C ALA A 277 11.06 -21.86 7.43
N GLU A 278 11.20 -22.24 8.72
CA GLU A 278 10.26 -23.11 9.43
C GLU A 278 8.85 -22.50 9.49
N PHE A 279 8.72 -21.20 9.73
CA PHE A 279 7.43 -20.53 9.72
C PHE A 279 6.76 -20.58 8.35
N ILE A 280 7.51 -20.36 7.27
CA ILE A 280 6.99 -20.44 5.90
C ILE A 280 6.58 -21.89 5.57
N GLU A 281 7.39 -22.87 5.96
CA GLU A 281 7.07 -24.29 5.76
C GLU A 281 5.79 -24.69 6.53
N ASN A 282 5.67 -24.31 7.79
CA ASN A 282 4.48 -24.57 8.60
C ASN A 282 3.23 -23.87 8.04
N TYR A 283 3.39 -22.65 7.52
CA TYR A 283 2.31 -21.96 6.82
C TYR A 283 1.79 -22.76 5.64
N PHE A 284 2.67 -23.24 4.77
CA PHE A 284 2.26 -24.03 3.59
C PHE A 284 1.79 -25.46 3.95
N LYS A 285 2.25 -26.02 5.05
CA LYS A 285 1.66 -27.26 5.58
C LYS A 285 0.22 -27.04 6.05
N THR A 286 -0.05 -25.91 6.67
CA THR A 286 -1.37 -25.53 7.19
C THR A 286 -2.33 -25.14 6.07
N TYR A 287 -1.83 -24.36 5.11
CA TYR A 287 -2.57 -23.83 3.96
C TYR A 287 -2.05 -24.46 2.66
N SER A 288 -2.18 -25.78 2.56
CA SER A 288 -1.61 -26.54 1.42
C SER A 288 -2.19 -26.11 0.09
N SER A 289 -3.50 -25.81 0.04
CA SER A 289 -4.15 -25.36 -1.20
C SER A 289 -3.66 -23.97 -1.64
N VAL A 290 -3.16 -23.14 -0.72
CA VAL A 290 -2.49 -21.88 -1.09
C VAL A 290 -1.18 -22.15 -1.83
N ASN A 291 -0.40 -23.15 -1.37
CA ASN A 291 0.82 -23.56 -2.07
C ASN A 291 0.51 -24.11 -3.48
N ASP A 292 -0.52 -24.94 -3.60
CA ASP A 292 -0.96 -25.48 -4.90
C ASP A 292 -1.43 -24.37 -5.84
N PHE A 293 -2.17 -23.38 -5.33
CA PHE A 293 -2.56 -22.19 -6.09
C PHE A 293 -1.34 -21.41 -6.60
N ILE A 294 -0.33 -21.19 -5.76
CA ILE A 294 0.90 -20.49 -6.14
C ILE A 294 1.60 -21.24 -7.28
N ASN A 295 1.84 -22.54 -7.11
CA ASN A 295 2.57 -23.35 -8.07
C ASN A 295 1.83 -23.47 -9.40
N SER A 296 0.52 -23.72 -9.36
CA SER A 296 -0.31 -23.80 -10.57
C SER A 296 -0.42 -22.46 -11.31
N THR A 297 -0.44 -21.34 -10.57
CA THR A 297 -0.45 -19.99 -11.16
C THR A 297 0.86 -19.72 -11.89
N ILE A 298 2.01 -20.07 -11.31
CA ILE A 298 3.32 -19.90 -11.93
C ILE A 298 3.39 -20.76 -13.20
N GLN A 299 3.06 -22.04 -13.09
CA GLN A 299 3.07 -22.97 -14.23
C GLN A 299 2.18 -22.48 -15.38
N LYS A 300 0.94 -22.11 -15.09
CA LYS A 300 0.02 -21.55 -16.09
C LYS A 300 0.55 -20.27 -16.72
N THR A 301 1.26 -19.43 -15.94
CA THR A 301 1.85 -18.21 -16.46
C THR A 301 3.04 -18.50 -17.37
N GLU A 302 3.86 -19.52 -17.07
CA GLU A 302 4.94 -19.97 -17.95
C GLU A 302 4.43 -20.43 -19.32
N GLU A 303 3.25 -21.06 -19.35
CA GLU A 303 2.60 -21.56 -20.58
C GLU A 303 1.93 -20.43 -21.38
N THR A 304 1.24 -19.51 -20.69
CA THR A 304 0.37 -18.52 -21.34
C THR A 304 0.99 -17.11 -21.47
N GLY A 305 2.02 -16.82 -20.69
CA GLY A 305 2.66 -15.50 -20.64
C GLY A 305 1.85 -14.43 -19.87
N PHE A 306 0.70 -14.76 -19.29
CA PHE A 306 -0.13 -13.81 -18.54
C PHE A 306 -0.85 -14.46 -17.37
N VAL A 307 -1.29 -13.61 -16.44
CA VAL A 307 -2.23 -13.94 -15.36
C VAL A 307 -3.51 -13.11 -15.48
N GLN A 308 -4.56 -13.54 -14.79
CA GLN A 308 -5.83 -12.80 -14.80
C GLN A 308 -6.49 -12.77 -13.41
N THR A 309 -7.29 -11.72 -13.19
CA THR A 309 -8.16 -11.58 -12.02
C THR A 309 -9.42 -12.45 -12.16
N ILE A 310 -10.22 -12.53 -11.08
CA ILE A 310 -11.54 -13.20 -11.09
C ILE A 310 -12.51 -12.53 -12.09
N PHE A 311 -12.32 -11.26 -12.43
CA PHE A 311 -13.10 -10.52 -13.41
C PHE A 311 -12.47 -10.51 -14.82
N GLY A 312 -11.41 -11.31 -15.02
CA GLY A 312 -10.80 -11.47 -16.33
C GLY A 312 -9.79 -10.39 -16.74
N ARG A 313 -9.45 -9.43 -15.85
CA ARG A 313 -8.36 -8.47 -16.11
C ARG A 313 -7.07 -9.21 -16.31
N LYS A 314 -6.39 -8.96 -17.45
CA LYS A 314 -5.15 -9.64 -17.82
C LYS A 314 -3.93 -8.78 -17.55
N ARG A 315 -2.87 -9.41 -17.07
CA ARG A 315 -1.54 -8.83 -16.99
C ARG A 315 -0.53 -9.76 -17.62
N HIS A 316 0.17 -9.29 -18.65
CA HIS A 316 1.32 -10.00 -19.22
C HIS A 316 2.50 -9.96 -18.25
N ILE A 317 3.14 -11.10 -18.04
CA ILE A 317 4.28 -11.25 -17.14
C ILE A 317 5.53 -11.47 -18.00
N ALA A 318 6.25 -10.38 -18.25
CA ALA A 318 7.54 -10.46 -18.90
C ALA A 318 8.53 -11.25 -18.03
N ASN A 319 9.50 -11.89 -18.66
CA ASN A 319 10.59 -12.62 -18.01
C ASN A 319 10.18 -13.84 -17.16
N ILE A 320 8.93 -14.33 -17.25
CA ILE A 320 8.51 -15.53 -16.50
C ILE A 320 9.35 -16.76 -16.90
N ASN A 321 9.78 -16.82 -18.16
CA ASN A 321 10.64 -17.86 -18.72
C ASN A 321 12.12 -17.44 -18.83
N SER A 322 12.55 -16.38 -18.10
CA SER A 322 13.94 -15.92 -18.14
C SER A 322 14.90 -16.98 -17.57
N LYS A 323 16.07 -17.11 -18.20
CA LYS A 323 17.18 -17.91 -17.66
C LYS A 323 17.90 -17.25 -16.50
N ASN A 324 17.72 -15.95 -16.32
CA ASN A 324 18.23 -15.21 -15.18
C ASN A 324 17.32 -15.47 -13.96
N LYS A 325 17.87 -16.14 -12.94
CA LYS A 325 17.12 -16.51 -11.72
C LYS A 325 16.49 -15.31 -11.00
N LEU A 326 17.15 -14.17 -11.00
CA LEU A 326 16.65 -12.97 -10.34
C LEU A 326 15.43 -12.39 -11.07
N GLU A 327 15.51 -12.30 -12.40
CA GLU A 327 14.38 -11.85 -13.22
C GLU A 327 13.20 -12.82 -13.15
N LYS A 328 13.48 -14.14 -13.25
CA LYS A 328 12.45 -15.17 -13.14
C LYS A 328 11.75 -15.10 -11.78
N SER A 329 12.49 -15.05 -10.69
CA SER A 329 11.89 -14.92 -9.33
C SER A 329 11.09 -13.63 -9.16
N GLY A 330 11.49 -12.52 -9.80
CA GLY A 330 10.70 -11.31 -9.86
C GLY A 330 9.38 -11.49 -10.61
N ALA A 331 9.43 -12.18 -11.76
CA ALA A 331 8.27 -12.49 -12.58
C ALA A 331 7.28 -13.45 -11.87
N GLU A 332 7.78 -14.48 -11.19
CA GLU A 332 6.97 -15.42 -10.39
C GLU A 332 6.21 -14.68 -9.28
N ARG A 333 6.87 -13.77 -8.56
CA ARG A 333 6.18 -12.93 -7.54
C ARG A 333 5.09 -12.05 -8.17
N MET A 334 5.34 -11.46 -9.33
CA MET A 334 4.31 -10.68 -10.04
C MET A 334 3.14 -11.56 -10.50
N ALA A 335 3.43 -12.79 -10.94
CA ALA A 335 2.42 -13.76 -11.38
C ALA A 335 1.48 -14.15 -10.23
N VAL A 336 2.01 -14.41 -9.05
CA VAL A 336 1.21 -14.79 -7.86
C VAL A 336 0.45 -13.62 -7.27
N ASN A 337 1.09 -12.46 -7.16
CA ASN A 337 0.47 -11.28 -6.54
C ASN A 337 -0.67 -10.69 -7.38
N THR A 338 -0.53 -10.70 -8.71
CA THR A 338 -1.49 -10.00 -9.59
C THR A 338 -2.92 -10.54 -9.51
N PRO A 339 -3.20 -11.85 -9.53
CA PRO A 339 -4.56 -12.37 -9.38
C PRO A 339 -5.21 -11.95 -8.07
N VAL A 340 -4.45 -11.92 -6.96
CA VAL A 340 -4.96 -11.54 -5.64
C VAL A 340 -5.21 -10.04 -5.57
N GLN A 341 -4.17 -9.23 -5.77
CA GLN A 341 -4.26 -7.77 -5.66
C GLN A 341 -5.16 -7.15 -6.73
N GLY A 342 -5.10 -7.68 -7.96
CA GLY A 342 -5.94 -7.20 -9.05
C GLY A 342 -7.42 -7.53 -8.86
N SER A 343 -7.73 -8.72 -8.33
CA SER A 343 -9.13 -9.06 -8.01
C SER A 343 -9.67 -8.20 -6.88
N ALA A 344 -8.87 -7.92 -5.85
CA ALA A 344 -9.23 -6.97 -4.80
C ALA A 344 -9.53 -5.58 -5.39
N ALA A 345 -8.68 -5.09 -6.30
CA ALA A 345 -8.90 -3.82 -6.98
C ALA A 345 -10.19 -3.80 -7.83
N ASP A 346 -10.49 -4.88 -8.53
CA ASP A 346 -11.72 -5.00 -9.32
C ASP A 346 -12.97 -5.01 -8.42
N ILE A 347 -12.91 -5.69 -7.25
CA ILE A 347 -13.99 -5.68 -6.25
C ILE A 347 -14.22 -4.25 -5.73
N VAL A 348 -13.15 -3.53 -5.36
CA VAL A 348 -13.26 -2.14 -4.88
C VAL A 348 -13.86 -1.23 -5.95
N LYS A 349 -13.43 -1.32 -7.21
CA LYS A 349 -14.00 -0.56 -8.32
C LYS A 349 -15.50 -0.83 -8.51
N LYS A 350 -15.89 -2.10 -8.40
CA LYS A 350 -17.31 -2.47 -8.46
C LYS A 350 -18.07 -1.91 -7.26
N ALA A 351 -17.52 -2.00 -6.07
CA ALA A 351 -18.13 -1.42 -4.87
C ALA A 351 -18.31 0.11 -5.00
N MET A 352 -17.32 0.83 -5.57
CA MET A 352 -17.47 2.27 -5.85
C MET A 352 -18.69 2.57 -6.71
N LEU A 353 -18.91 1.79 -7.77
CA LEU A 353 -20.07 1.94 -8.65
C LEU A 353 -21.39 1.61 -7.95
N ASP A 354 -21.40 0.53 -7.18
CA ASP A 354 -22.60 0.06 -6.47
C ASP A 354 -22.97 1.03 -5.33
N VAL A 355 -21.97 1.53 -4.56
CA VAL A 355 -22.17 2.55 -3.52
C VAL A 355 -22.67 3.87 -4.11
N SER A 356 -22.02 4.39 -5.15
CA SER A 356 -22.47 5.63 -5.81
C SER A 356 -23.92 5.53 -6.26
N LYS A 357 -24.28 4.42 -6.89
CA LYS A 357 -25.65 4.16 -7.32
C LYS A 357 -26.64 4.10 -6.14
N ALA A 358 -26.29 3.41 -5.07
CA ALA A 358 -27.15 3.31 -3.88
C ALA A 358 -27.37 4.67 -3.21
N LEU A 359 -26.31 5.49 -3.10
CA LEU A 359 -26.42 6.85 -2.55
C LEU A 359 -27.35 7.75 -3.39
N GLU A 360 -27.35 7.60 -4.72
CA GLU A 360 -28.27 8.30 -5.62
C GLU A 360 -29.71 7.82 -5.45
N GLU A 361 -29.94 6.50 -5.45
CA GLU A 361 -31.26 5.88 -5.33
C GLU A 361 -31.94 6.23 -3.99
N GLU A 362 -31.18 6.28 -2.90
CA GLU A 362 -31.66 6.69 -1.57
C GLU A 362 -31.78 8.22 -1.40
N ASN A 363 -31.37 9.00 -2.41
CA ASN A 363 -31.39 10.47 -2.42
C ASN A 363 -30.77 11.09 -1.15
N THR A 364 -29.64 10.54 -0.72
CA THR A 364 -28.98 10.88 0.55
C THR A 364 -28.25 12.22 0.53
N GLN A 365 -28.00 12.79 -0.64
CA GLN A 365 -27.08 13.92 -0.88
C GLN A 365 -25.61 13.61 -0.46
N ALA A 366 -25.33 12.39 0.00
CA ALA A 366 -23.99 11.93 0.27
C ALA A 366 -23.20 11.71 -1.02
N LYS A 367 -21.89 11.93 -0.96
CA LYS A 367 -20.99 11.80 -2.12
C LYS A 367 -19.79 10.95 -1.78
N LEU A 368 -19.47 10.00 -2.65
CA LEU A 368 -18.16 9.33 -2.62
C LEU A 368 -17.11 10.34 -3.07
N ILE A 369 -16.14 10.63 -2.23
CA ILE A 369 -15.14 11.69 -2.46
C ILE A 369 -13.72 11.17 -2.61
N LEU A 370 -13.39 10.02 -2.01
CA LEU A 370 -12.03 9.49 -2.06
C LEU A 370 -12.02 7.97 -1.96
N GLN A 371 -11.06 7.36 -2.63
CA GLN A 371 -10.72 5.95 -2.51
C GLN A 371 -9.22 5.84 -2.17
N VAL A 372 -8.89 5.18 -1.07
CA VAL A 372 -7.52 4.96 -0.61
C VAL A 372 -7.32 3.48 -0.32
N HIS A 373 -6.51 2.80 -1.11
CA HIS A 373 -6.28 1.34 -1.01
C HIS A 373 -7.59 0.54 -1.08
N ASP A 374 -8.08 0.04 0.06
CA ASP A 374 -9.30 -0.76 0.18
C ASP A 374 -10.43 0.02 0.87
N GLU A 375 -10.21 1.32 1.12
CA GLU A 375 -11.10 2.24 1.84
C GLU A 375 -11.85 3.15 0.87
N LEU A 376 -13.15 3.33 1.11
CA LEU A 376 -14.01 4.31 0.46
C LEU A 376 -14.37 5.39 1.47
N LEU A 377 -14.25 6.65 1.07
CA LEU A 377 -14.60 7.80 1.91
C LEU A 377 -15.78 8.55 1.30
N VAL A 378 -16.84 8.66 2.08
CA VAL A 378 -18.07 9.34 1.72
C VAL A 378 -18.23 10.57 2.59
N GLU A 379 -18.56 11.72 2.00
CA GLU A 379 -18.99 12.92 2.72
C GLU A 379 -20.52 13.02 2.64
N CYS A 380 -21.17 13.13 3.78
CA CYS A 380 -22.63 13.20 3.84
C CYS A 380 -23.11 14.30 4.80
N PRO A 381 -24.34 14.86 4.58
CA PRO A 381 -24.96 15.80 5.50
C PRO A 381 -25.02 15.24 6.93
N ASP A 382 -24.65 16.08 7.92
CA ASP A 382 -24.67 15.72 9.35
C ASP A 382 -26.10 15.74 9.90
N ASN A 383 -26.87 14.73 9.52
CA ASN A 383 -28.19 14.49 10.11
C ASN A 383 -28.46 12.98 10.23
N PRO A 384 -29.16 12.55 11.31
CA PRO A 384 -29.33 11.13 11.61
C PRO A 384 -29.95 10.31 10.47
N GLN A 385 -30.91 10.87 9.74
CA GLN A 385 -31.62 10.14 8.67
C GLN A 385 -30.70 9.86 7.48
N THR A 386 -29.85 10.82 7.11
CA THR A 386 -28.87 10.64 6.03
C THR A 386 -27.77 9.69 6.45
N ILE A 387 -27.26 9.83 7.68
CA ILE A 387 -26.18 8.98 8.22
C ILE A 387 -26.62 7.51 8.24
N GLU A 388 -27.85 7.22 8.68
CA GLU A 388 -28.37 5.84 8.74
C GLU A 388 -28.51 5.20 7.34
N LYS A 389 -28.81 6.01 6.33
CA LYS A 389 -28.95 5.55 4.95
C LYS A 389 -27.63 5.43 4.18
N THR A 390 -26.61 6.17 4.59
CA THR A 390 -25.28 6.18 3.97
C THR A 390 -24.43 5.04 4.52
#